data_1a487eeb48ba0c354da918efdaa42b09
#
_entry.id   1a487eeb48ba0c354da918efdaa42b09
#
_cell.length_a   1.000
_cell.length_b   1.000
_cell.length_c   1.000
_cell.angle_alpha   90.00
_cell.angle_beta   90.00
_cell.angle_gamma   90.00
#
_symmetry.space_group_name_H-M   'P 1'
#
loop_
_entity.id
_entity.type
_entity.pdbx_description
1 polymer ?
#
loop_
_entity_poly.entity_id
_entity_poly.type
_entity_poly.pdbx_seq_one_letter_code
_entity_poly.pdbx_strand_id
1 'polypeptide(L)'
;MMEIKPIGYVKNNAEEDVDFDELVSIIEILPDYVDGLYRIEECDELEIIFYFHKSSSYKLRVHPHHDPTQPEVGVFSSRSPNRPNFLGLTRVKLLKREGNVLFVKGLDAFNGTPVIDIKPVTRRDQRK
;
A
#
# COMPACT_ATOMS: atom_id res chain seq x y z
N MET A 1 -5.65 23.73 -5.95
CA MET A 1 -6.37 22.45 -5.82
C MET A 1 -5.42 21.30 -5.93
N MET A 2 -5.55 20.33 -5.04
CA MET A 2 -4.69 19.16 -5.06
C MET A 2 -5.34 18.04 -5.86
N GLU A 3 -4.57 17.36 -6.69
CA GLU A 3 -5.04 16.21 -7.44
C GLU A 3 -4.05 15.07 -7.29
N ILE A 4 -4.55 13.89 -6.95
CA ILE A 4 -3.73 12.69 -6.80
C ILE A 4 -4.26 11.63 -7.76
N LYS A 5 -3.35 11.00 -8.51
CA LYS A 5 -3.71 10.00 -9.51
C LYS A 5 -3.04 8.67 -9.19
N PRO A 6 -3.70 7.55 -9.49
CA PRO A 6 -3.04 6.26 -9.37
C PRO A 6 -1.87 6.14 -10.32
N ILE A 7 -0.78 5.52 -9.85
CA ILE A 7 0.34 5.14 -10.71
C ILE A 7 0.25 3.68 -11.14
N GLY A 8 -0.62 2.91 -10.51
CA GLY A 8 -0.81 1.51 -10.81
C GLY A 8 -1.92 0.92 -9.97
N TYR A 9 -2.10 -0.38 -10.11
CA TYR A 9 -3.18 -1.10 -9.42
C TYR A 9 -2.68 -2.42 -8.89
N VAL A 10 -3.23 -2.82 -7.75
CA VAL A 10 -2.94 -4.10 -7.10
C VAL A 10 -3.79 -5.20 -7.74
N LYS A 11 -3.16 -6.34 -8.01
CA LYS A 11 -3.87 -7.56 -8.46
C LYS A 11 -3.49 -8.70 -7.53
N ASN A 12 -4.49 -9.32 -6.94
CA ASN A 12 -4.31 -10.48 -6.09
C ASN A 12 -5.66 -11.21 -5.95
N ASN A 13 -5.67 -12.26 -5.12
CA ASN A 13 -6.89 -13.00 -4.84
C ASN A 13 -7.48 -12.63 -3.48
N ALA A 14 -7.07 -11.47 -2.92
CA ALA A 14 -7.52 -11.06 -1.60
C ALA A 14 -8.93 -10.51 -1.65
N GLU A 15 -9.83 -11.16 -0.92
CA GLU A 15 -11.18 -10.67 -0.69
C GLU A 15 -11.32 -10.39 0.79
N GLU A 16 -11.77 -11.37 1.56
CA GLU A 16 -11.85 -11.27 3.00
C GLU A 16 -11.08 -12.44 3.61
N ASP A 17 -10.71 -12.31 4.88
CA ASP A 17 -10.15 -13.40 5.68
C ASP A 17 -8.88 -14.02 5.08
N VAL A 18 -8.01 -13.21 4.48
CA VAL A 18 -6.72 -13.66 3.98
C VAL A 18 -5.60 -13.25 4.93
N ASP A 19 -4.53 -14.02 4.92
CA ASP A 19 -3.31 -13.65 5.62
C ASP A 19 -2.48 -12.75 4.71
N PHE A 20 -2.63 -11.44 4.87
CA PHE A 20 -1.92 -10.48 4.04
C PHE A 20 -0.40 -10.58 4.17
N ASP A 21 0.11 -11.03 5.32
CA ASP A 21 1.55 -11.14 5.52
C ASP A 21 2.19 -12.16 4.59
N GLU A 22 1.45 -13.20 4.22
CA GLU A 22 1.94 -14.25 3.32
C GLU A 22 1.49 -14.06 1.88
N LEU A 23 0.58 -13.13 1.63
CA LEU A 23 0.02 -12.93 0.31
C LEU A 23 1.04 -12.32 -0.64
N VAL A 24 1.16 -12.92 -1.83
CA VAL A 24 1.91 -12.33 -2.93
C VAL A 24 0.92 -11.57 -3.81
N SER A 25 1.19 -10.29 -4.01
CA SER A 25 0.39 -9.44 -4.87
C SER A 25 1.22 -8.94 -6.04
N ILE A 26 0.52 -8.58 -7.11
CA ILE A 26 1.12 -7.96 -8.28
C ILE A 26 0.73 -6.49 -8.25
N ILE A 27 1.68 -5.60 -8.49
CA ILE A 27 1.39 -4.18 -8.74
C ILE A 27 1.70 -3.93 -10.21
N GLU A 28 0.66 -3.59 -10.96
CA GLU A 28 0.83 -3.24 -12.37
C GLU A 28 0.93 -1.74 -12.50
N ILE A 29 2.06 -1.26 -12.99
CA ILE A 29 2.32 0.17 -13.15
C ILE A 29 1.80 0.63 -14.49
N LEU A 30 1.14 1.79 -14.51
CA LEU A 30 0.60 2.36 -15.74
C LEU A 30 1.73 2.81 -16.67
N PRO A 31 1.50 2.76 -17.99
CA PRO A 31 2.57 3.04 -18.97
C PRO A 31 3.32 4.34 -18.75
N ASP A 32 2.62 5.41 -18.39
CA ASP A 32 3.23 6.73 -18.22
C ASP A 32 4.25 6.78 -17.08
N TYR A 33 4.23 5.80 -16.17
CA TYR A 33 5.05 5.84 -14.96
C TYR A 33 6.08 4.71 -14.90
N VAL A 34 6.17 3.87 -15.95
CA VAL A 34 7.03 2.70 -15.92
C VAL A 34 8.51 3.08 -15.79
N ASP A 35 8.92 4.21 -16.34
CA ASP A 35 10.30 4.65 -16.21
C ASP A 35 10.72 4.91 -14.76
N GLY A 36 9.74 5.16 -13.88
CA GLY A 36 10.00 5.31 -12.46
C GLY A 36 10.42 4.04 -11.76
N LEU A 37 10.32 2.89 -12.44
CA LEU A 37 10.78 1.62 -11.90
C LEU A 37 12.26 1.34 -12.13
N TYR A 38 12.96 2.26 -12.80
CA TYR A 38 14.36 2.06 -13.14
C TYR A 38 15.19 1.74 -11.89
N ARG A 39 15.85 0.57 -11.90
CA ARG A 39 16.70 0.07 -10.82
C ARG A 39 15.93 -0.26 -9.51
N ILE A 40 14.62 -0.42 -9.56
CA ILE A 40 13.85 -0.75 -8.35
C ILE A 40 14.24 -2.14 -7.81
N GLU A 41 14.77 -3.01 -8.68
CA GLU A 41 15.21 -4.36 -8.29
C GLU A 41 16.33 -4.32 -7.25
N GLU A 42 17.00 -3.19 -7.07
CA GLU A 42 18.05 -3.03 -6.06
C GLU A 42 17.49 -2.82 -4.66
N CYS A 43 16.19 -2.69 -4.54
CA CYS A 43 15.52 -2.53 -3.25
C CYS A 43 15.00 -3.88 -2.78
N ASP A 44 15.24 -4.22 -1.51
CA ASP A 44 14.70 -5.44 -0.91
C ASP A 44 13.28 -5.22 -0.42
N GLU A 45 13.01 -4.03 0.10
CA GLU A 45 11.72 -3.66 0.66
C GLU A 45 11.27 -2.31 0.14
N LEU A 46 9.96 -2.19 -0.01
CA LEU A 46 9.32 -0.96 -0.49
C LEU A 46 8.21 -0.57 0.48
N GLU A 47 7.89 0.72 0.48
CA GLU A 47 6.68 1.23 1.13
C GLU A 47 5.69 1.59 0.04
N ILE A 48 4.51 1.01 0.12
CA ILE A 48 3.45 1.21 -0.86
C ILE A 48 2.39 2.12 -0.25
N ILE A 49 2.15 3.25 -0.88
CA ILE A 49 1.06 4.16 -0.52
C ILE A 49 -0.09 3.88 -1.45
N PHE A 50 -1.25 3.56 -0.90
CA PHE A 50 -2.40 3.14 -1.68
C PHE A 50 -3.68 3.76 -1.15
N TYR A 51 -4.74 3.68 -1.96
CA TYR A 51 -6.02 4.28 -1.67
C TYR A 51 -7.00 3.21 -1.21
N PHE A 52 -7.65 3.43 -0.06
CA PHE A 52 -8.67 2.51 0.44
C PHE A 52 -9.96 2.68 -0.37
N HIS A 53 -10.00 2.09 -1.56
CA HIS A 53 -11.09 2.29 -2.52
C HIS A 53 -12.43 1.71 -2.07
N LYS A 54 -12.45 0.88 -1.04
CA LYS A 54 -13.68 0.32 -0.49
C LYS A 54 -14.21 1.12 0.69
N SER A 55 -13.49 2.15 1.12
CA SER A 55 -13.94 3.03 2.20
C SER A 55 -14.73 4.19 1.61
N SER A 56 -15.79 4.61 2.28
CA SER A 56 -16.67 5.67 1.80
C SER A 56 -16.87 6.79 2.80
N SER A 57 -16.42 6.63 4.03
CA SER A 57 -16.56 7.65 5.06
C SER A 57 -15.38 7.54 6.03
N TYR A 58 -15.20 8.58 6.84
CA TYR A 58 -14.12 8.58 7.80
C TYR A 58 -14.62 8.93 9.20
N LYS A 59 -13.81 8.62 10.19
CA LYS A 59 -14.03 8.99 11.59
C LYS A 59 -12.73 9.56 12.13
N LEU A 60 -12.84 10.60 12.93
CA LEU A 60 -11.65 11.20 13.55
C LEU A 60 -11.23 10.45 14.81
N ARG A 61 -12.12 9.67 15.41
CA ARG A 61 -11.79 8.83 16.56
C ARG A 61 -12.24 7.40 16.27
N VAL A 62 -11.38 6.45 16.55
CA VAL A 62 -11.60 5.04 16.23
C VAL A 62 -11.13 4.15 17.37
N HIS A 63 -11.63 2.92 17.39
CA HIS A 63 -11.12 1.88 18.27
C HIS A 63 -10.04 1.10 17.52
N PRO A 64 -8.82 0.96 18.08
CA PRO A 64 -7.77 0.20 17.41
C PRO A 64 -8.23 -1.22 17.10
N HIS A 65 -7.93 -1.69 15.88
CA HIS A 65 -8.28 -3.03 15.40
C HIS A 65 -9.78 -3.34 15.47
N HIS A 66 -10.62 -2.31 15.43
CA HIS A 66 -12.08 -2.43 15.55
C HIS A 66 -12.51 -3.12 16.86
N ASP A 67 -11.67 -3.04 17.88
CA ASP A 67 -11.92 -3.67 19.17
C ASP A 67 -12.54 -2.65 20.13
N PRO A 68 -13.86 -2.76 20.44
CA PRO A 68 -14.52 -1.79 21.31
C PRO A 68 -14.07 -1.87 22.76
N THR A 69 -13.30 -2.91 23.13
CA THR A 69 -12.76 -3.03 24.49
C THR A 69 -11.51 -2.18 24.68
N GLN A 70 -10.90 -1.72 23.57
CA GLN A 70 -9.75 -0.83 23.61
C GLN A 70 -10.21 0.62 23.66
N PRO A 71 -9.47 1.50 24.33
CA PRO A 71 -9.81 2.92 24.33
C PRO A 71 -9.80 3.49 22.93
N GLU A 72 -10.70 4.44 22.67
CA GLU A 72 -10.63 5.18 21.42
C GLU A 72 -9.35 5.98 21.31
N VAL A 73 -8.86 6.10 20.08
CA VAL A 73 -7.73 6.97 19.76
C VAL A 73 -8.10 7.82 18.56
N GLY A 74 -7.37 8.90 18.34
CA GLY A 74 -7.49 9.66 17.11
C GLY A 74 -7.09 8.79 15.93
N VAL A 75 -7.74 9.00 14.78
CA VAL A 75 -7.48 8.18 13.60
C VAL A 75 -6.02 8.26 13.14
N PHE A 76 -5.34 9.36 13.43
CA PHE A 76 -3.93 9.52 13.09
C PHE A 76 -2.99 8.70 14.00
N SER A 77 -3.53 8.15 15.08
CA SER A 77 -2.81 7.23 15.96
C SER A 77 -3.22 5.78 15.68
N SER A 78 -3.75 5.52 14.50
CA SER A 78 -4.23 4.19 14.10
C SER A 78 -3.93 3.96 12.61
N ARG A 79 -4.13 2.72 12.19
CA ARG A 79 -4.02 2.32 10.78
C ARG A 79 -5.39 2.08 10.15
N SER A 80 -6.44 2.60 10.76
CA SER A 80 -7.80 2.46 10.23
C SER A 80 -7.90 2.96 8.81
N PRO A 81 -8.66 2.29 7.93
CA PRO A 81 -8.91 2.77 6.58
C PRO A 81 -9.89 3.95 6.51
N ASN A 82 -10.59 4.23 7.62
CA ASN A 82 -11.60 5.27 7.66
C ASN A 82 -10.97 6.64 7.98
N ARG A 83 -10.10 7.07 7.09
CA ARG A 83 -9.27 8.27 7.23
C ARG A 83 -9.75 9.37 6.29
N PRO A 84 -9.45 10.65 6.62
CA PRO A 84 -9.94 11.76 5.78
C PRO A 84 -9.58 11.65 4.29
N ASN A 85 -8.41 11.14 3.93
CA ASN A 85 -7.99 10.98 2.54
C ASN A 85 -7.90 9.52 2.10
N PHE A 86 -8.31 8.58 2.95
CA PHE A 86 -8.35 7.15 2.65
C PHE A 86 -7.01 6.59 2.13
N LEU A 87 -5.89 7.05 2.70
CA LEU A 87 -4.57 6.57 2.28
C LEU A 87 -4.02 5.56 3.27
N GLY A 88 -3.47 4.48 2.73
CA GLY A 88 -2.78 3.46 3.49
C GLY A 88 -1.31 3.39 3.12
N LEU A 89 -0.53 2.81 4.00
CA LEU A 89 0.91 2.62 3.83
C LEU A 89 1.27 1.25 4.35
N THR A 90 1.89 0.42 3.51
CA THR A 90 2.36 -0.90 3.92
C THR A 90 3.79 -1.11 3.43
N ARG A 91 4.64 -1.60 4.32
CA ARG A 91 5.97 -2.06 3.94
C ARG A 91 5.85 -3.47 3.39
N VAL A 92 6.44 -3.70 2.23
CA VAL A 92 6.37 -4.99 1.55
C VAL A 92 7.76 -5.45 1.17
N LYS A 93 7.90 -6.76 0.95
CA LYS A 93 9.10 -7.33 0.37
C LYS A 93 8.96 -7.33 -1.14
N LEU A 94 9.94 -6.80 -1.86
CA LEU A 94 9.97 -6.88 -3.31
C LEU A 94 10.57 -8.22 -3.71
N LEU A 95 9.79 -9.03 -4.41
CA LEU A 95 10.24 -10.36 -4.84
C LEU A 95 10.92 -10.29 -6.19
N LYS A 96 10.33 -9.60 -7.15
CA LYS A 96 10.91 -9.41 -8.48
C LYS A 96 10.13 -8.36 -9.26
N ARG A 97 10.73 -7.91 -10.35
CA ARG A 97 10.09 -7.05 -11.34
C ARG A 97 10.12 -7.74 -12.70
N GLU A 98 9.01 -7.67 -13.43
CA GLU A 98 8.94 -8.11 -14.82
C GLU A 98 8.25 -7.01 -15.62
N GLY A 99 9.02 -6.25 -16.41
CA GLY A 99 8.47 -5.14 -17.18
C GLY A 99 7.85 -4.09 -16.29
N ASN A 100 6.55 -3.86 -16.47
CA ASN A 100 5.80 -2.89 -15.68
C ASN A 100 5.13 -3.51 -14.44
N VAL A 101 5.51 -4.73 -14.07
CA VAL A 101 4.85 -5.48 -13.01
C VAL A 101 5.83 -5.74 -11.88
N LEU A 102 5.40 -5.46 -10.66
CA LEU A 102 6.13 -5.79 -9.44
C LEU A 102 5.43 -6.94 -8.73
N PHE A 103 6.21 -7.91 -8.24
CA PHE A 103 5.72 -8.97 -7.37
C PHE A 103 6.16 -8.64 -5.96
N VAL A 104 5.20 -8.45 -5.06
CA VAL A 104 5.47 -8.05 -3.68
C VAL A 104 4.77 -8.98 -2.71
N LYS A 105 5.35 -9.12 -1.52
CA LYS A 105 4.77 -9.95 -0.47
C LYS A 105 4.46 -9.10 0.75
N GLY A 106 3.28 -9.31 1.32
CA GLY A 106 2.88 -8.63 2.54
C GLY A 106 2.08 -7.34 2.35
N LEU A 107 1.57 -7.10 1.15
CA LEU A 107 0.76 -5.90 0.91
C LEU A 107 -0.65 -6.10 1.45
N ASP A 108 -1.01 -5.29 2.42
CA ASP A 108 -2.31 -5.31 3.08
C ASP A 108 -3.33 -4.50 2.26
N ALA A 109 -3.67 -5.01 1.08
CA ALA A 109 -4.58 -4.33 0.17
C ALA A 109 -5.34 -5.34 -0.68
N PHE A 110 -6.60 -5.03 -0.95
CA PHE A 110 -7.45 -5.88 -1.76
C PHE A 110 -7.16 -5.75 -3.25
N ASN A 111 -7.61 -6.74 -4.01
CA ASN A 111 -7.54 -6.69 -5.45
C ASN A 111 -8.20 -5.42 -5.99
N GLY A 112 -7.56 -4.77 -6.95
CA GLY A 112 -8.09 -3.55 -7.56
C GLY A 112 -7.68 -2.27 -6.85
N THR A 113 -6.98 -2.36 -5.73
CA THR A 113 -6.57 -1.17 -4.96
C THR A 113 -5.67 -0.28 -5.82
N PRO A 114 -6.02 1.02 -5.94
CA PRO A 114 -5.14 1.97 -6.62
C PRO A 114 -3.87 2.23 -5.80
N VAL A 115 -2.72 2.18 -6.47
CA VAL A 115 -1.43 2.53 -5.86
C VAL A 115 -1.15 3.99 -6.19
N ILE A 116 -0.81 4.77 -5.17
CA ILE A 116 -0.61 6.21 -5.30
C ILE A 116 0.86 6.56 -5.41
N ASP A 117 1.72 5.88 -4.65
CA ASP A 117 3.15 6.14 -4.65
C ASP A 117 3.91 4.93 -4.14
N ILE A 118 5.18 4.85 -4.49
CA ILE A 118 6.08 3.79 -4.04
C ILE A 118 7.37 4.45 -3.58
N LYS A 119 7.84 4.08 -2.39
CA LYS A 119 9.09 4.59 -1.85
C LYS A 119 9.97 3.44 -1.42
N PRO A 120 11.30 3.54 -1.58
CA PRO A 120 12.18 2.53 -1.03
C PRO A 120 12.25 2.67 0.49
N VAL A 121 12.42 1.54 1.17
CA VAL A 121 12.66 1.61 2.61
C VAL A 121 14.08 2.09 2.85
N THR A 122 15.05 1.36 2.35
CA THR A 122 16.45 1.75 2.42
C THR A 122 17.19 0.97 1.34
N ARG A 123 17.95 1.67 0.53
CA ARG A 123 18.85 1.01 -0.40
C ARG A 123 20.19 0.91 0.29
N ARG A 124 20.85 -0.21 0.05
CA ARG A 124 22.12 -0.50 0.73
C ARG A 124 23.18 0.57 0.46
N ASP A 125 23.23 1.08 -0.76
CA ASP A 125 24.21 2.07 -1.20
C ASP A 125 23.81 3.51 -0.86
N GLN A 126 22.66 3.73 -0.30
CA GLN A 126 22.15 5.07 0.06
C GLN A 126 22.03 5.26 1.56
N ARG A 127 22.48 4.31 2.33
CA ARG A 127 22.42 4.41 3.77
C ARG A 127 23.38 5.48 4.25
N LYS A 128 22.89 6.35 5.09
CA LYS A 128 23.69 7.44 5.63
C LYS A 128 23.91 7.24 7.10
#